data_0d7bd3fecb4ec565fb3fa3dd739b1027
#
_entry.id   0d7bd3fecb4ec565fb3fa3dd739b1027
#
_cell.length_a   1.000
_cell.length_b   1.000
_cell.length_c   1.000
_cell.angle_alpha   90.00
_cell.angle_beta   90.00
_cell.angle_gamma   90.00
#
_symmetry.space_group_name_H-M   'P 1'
#
loop_
_entity.id
_entity.type
_entity.pdbx_description
1 polymer ?
#
loop_
_entity_poly.entity_id
_entity_poly.type
_entity_poly.pdbx_seq_one_letter_code
_entity_poly.pdbx_strand_id
1 'polypeptide(L)'
;MPPPNTPASDSEAPPNAVNINSLSAPQLRALQTRLSTELEHLTSSHAKLRAAQSRFRDCVRSINDGVVGSEKKGTQGRDEILVPLTTSLYVKGRLVDREKVLVDVGTGYFVEKTAPKAVEFYEQKVKELETNLTELEKLVQTKSGQQRLFEDALRQKLMSEGAGSSSTAAAGGG
;
A
#
# COMPACT_ATOMS: atom_id res chain seq x y z
N MET A 1 -12.46 62.23 1.42
CA MET A 1 -12.20 60.90 0.85
C MET A 1 -11.58 60.05 1.91
N PRO A 2 -12.27 59.03 2.45
CA PRO A 2 -11.64 58.05 3.36
C PRO A 2 -10.96 56.96 2.54
N PRO A 3 -9.87 56.33 3.06
CA PRO A 3 -9.15 55.29 2.35
C PRO A 3 -9.95 53.98 2.30
N PRO A 4 -9.73 53.11 1.28
CA PRO A 4 -10.47 51.86 1.15
C PRO A 4 -10.00 50.83 2.18
N ASN A 5 -10.98 50.25 2.83
CA ASN A 5 -10.88 49.16 3.77
C ASN A 5 -10.43 47.90 3.04
N THR A 6 -9.25 47.43 3.38
CA THR A 6 -8.73 46.12 2.89
C THR A 6 -9.41 45.03 3.71
N PRO A 7 -10.10 44.07 3.07
CA PRO A 7 -10.60 42.91 3.83
C PRO A 7 -9.42 42.02 4.20
N ALA A 8 -9.30 41.74 5.48
CA ALA A 8 -8.44 40.73 6.03
C ALA A 8 -8.79 39.39 5.37
N SER A 9 -7.79 38.77 4.77
CA SER A 9 -7.92 37.40 4.25
C SER A 9 -8.05 36.45 5.45
N ASP A 10 -9.29 36.11 5.75
CA ASP A 10 -9.60 34.93 6.54
C ASP A 10 -9.12 33.72 5.73
N SER A 11 -7.97 33.20 6.10
CA SER A 11 -7.53 31.88 5.66
C SER A 11 -8.43 30.87 6.38
N GLU A 12 -9.51 30.53 5.72
CA GLU A 12 -10.41 29.45 6.12
C GLU A 12 -9.61 28.14 6.15
N ALA A 13 -9.18 27.76 7.35
CA ALA A 13 -8.64 26.43 7.60
C ALA A 13 -9.70 25.39 7.20
N PRO A 14 -9.32 24.27 6.57
CA PRO A 14 -10.28 23.28 6.12
C PRO A 14 -11.14 22.81 7.32
N PRO A 15 -12.45 22.55 7.13
CA PRO A 15 -13.44 22.36 8.20
C PRO A 15 -13.19 21.15 9.11
N ASN A 16 -12.07 20.49 8.99
CA ASN A 16 -11.67 19.31 9.78
C ASN A 16 -10.28 19.43 10.45
N ALA A 17 -9.73 20.64 10.57
CA ALA A 17 -8.51 20.88 11.32
C ALA A 17 -8.80 20.80 12.82
N VAL A 18 -8.78 19.60 13.38
CA VAL A 18 -8.86 19.40 14.84
C VAL A 18 -7.61 20.02 15.48
N ASN A 19 -7.80 21.01 16.31
CA ASN A 19 -6.69 21.67 16.98
C ASN A 19 -6.08 20.71 18.03
N ILE A 20 -4.94 20.11 17.71
CA ILE A 20 -4.27 19.07 18.51
C ILE A 20 -4.02 19.56 19.94
N ASN A 21 -3.75 20.85 20.11
CA ASN A 21 -3.48 21.45 21.41
C ASN A 21 -4.70 21.54 22.32
N SER A 22 -5.92 21.54 21.77
CA SER A 22 -7.18 21.59 22.56
C SER A 22 -7.63 20.23 23.06
N LEU A 23 -7.09 19.13 22.53
CA LEU A 23 -7.47 17.76 22.92
C LEU A 23 -6.86 17.36 24.26
N SER A 24 -7.62 16.65 25.08
CA SER A 24 -7.11 16.10 26.35
C SER A 24 -6.16 14.89 26.10
N ALA A 25 -5.29 14.60 27.09
CA ALA A 25 -4.36 13.46 26.99
C ALA A 25 -5.04 12.11 26.66
N PRO A 26 -6.20 11.75 27.27
CA PRO A 26 -6.90 10.51 26.90
C PRO A 26 -7.47 10.53 25.46
N GLN A 27 -7.92 11.69 24.97
CA GLN A 27 -8.38 11.83 23.59
C GLN A 27 -7.23 11.66 22.60
N LEU A 28 -6.06 12.23 22.87
CA LEU A 28 -4.86 12.03 22.04
C LEU A 28 -4.42 10.57 21.98
N ARG A 29 -4.47 9.86 23.13
CA ARG A 29 -4.16 8.41 23.17
C ARG A 29 -5.15 7.59 22.33
N ALA A 30 -6.45 7.89 22.42
CA ALA A 30 -7.47 7.23 21.63
C ALA A 30 -7.26 7.44 20.11
N LEU A 31 -6.94 8.67 19.70
CA LEU A 31 -6.61 9.00 18.31
C LEU A 31 -5.31 8.31 17.84
N GLN A 32 -4.29 8.28 18.68
CA GLN A 32 -3.03 7.58 18.38
C GLN A 32 -3.27 6.09 18.15
N THR A 33 -4.03 5.42 19.03
CA THR A 33 -4.37 3.99 18.89
C THR A 33 -5.13 3.74 17.59
N ARG A 34 -6.13 4.57 17.29
CA ARG A 34 -6.89 4.46 16.04
C ARG A 34 -6.00 4.62 14.81
N LEU A 35 -5.12 5.62 14.82
CA LEU A 35 -4.21 5.89 13.72
C LEU A 35 -3.18 4.77 13.54
N SER A 36 -2.68 4.20 14.64
CA SER A 36 -1.78 3.04 14.62
C SER A 36 -2.43 1.82 13.96
N THR A 37 -3.68 1.51 14.33
CA THR A 37 -4.44 0.40 13.71
C THR A 37 -4.69 0.67 12.21
N GLU A 38 -5.01 1.91 11.85
CA GLU A 38 -5.20 2.30 10.44
C GLU A 38 -3.91 2.16 9.63
N LEU A 39 -2.77 2.59 10.18
CA LEU A 39 -1.44 2.43 9.56
C LEU A 39 -1.05 0.96 9.37
N GLU A 40 -1.31 0.12 10.36
CA GLU A 40 -1.06 -1.33 10.27
C GLU A 40 -1.88 -1.95 9.14
N HIS A 41 -3.18 -1.60 9.04
CA HIS A 41 -4.04 -2.06 7.96
C HIS A 41 -3.55 -1.58 6.58
N LEU A 42 -3.17 -0.32 6.44
CA LEU A 42 -2.65 0.25 5.20
C LEU A 42 -1.33 -0.42 4.79
N THR A 43 -0.42 -0.63 5.74
CA THR A 43 0.86 -1.31 5.50
C THR A 43 0.66 -2.77 5.08
N SER A 44 -0.27 -3.47 5.73
CA SER A 44 -0.65 -4.85 5.34
C SER A 44 -1.24 -4.88 3.93
N SER A 45 -2.10 -3.93 3.59
CA SER A 45 -2.69 -3.81 2.25
C SER A 45 -1.62 -3.51 1.19
N HIS A 46 -0.68 -2.61 1.49
CA HIS A 46 0.45 -2.32 0.62
C HIS A 46 1.29 -3.58 0.33
N ALA A 47 1.62 -4.37 1.36
CA ALA A 47 2.37 -5.61 1.20
C ALA A 47 1.62 -6.63 0.32
N LYS A 48 0.29 -6.77 0.48
CA LYS A 48 -0.55 -7.66 -0.34
C LYS A 48 -0.58 -7.22 -1.80
N LEU A 49 -0.76 -5.93 -2.07
CA LEU A 49 -0.75 -5.39 -3.45
C LEU A 49 0.61 -5.55 -4.12
N ARG A 50 1.71 -5.33 -3.38
CA ARG A 50 3.07 -5.55 -3.89
C ARG A 50 3.33 -7.02 -4.23
N ALA A 51 2.86 -7.94 -3.40
CA ALA A 51 2.94 -9.37 -3.69
C ALA A 51 2.12 -9.76 -4.93
N ALA A 52 0.93 -9.19 -5.11
CA ALA A 52 0.13 -9.39 -6.33
C ALA A 52 0.82 -8.84 -7.58
N GLN A 53 1.42 -7.65 -7.49
CA GLN A 53 2.21 -7.06 -8.59
C GLN A 53 3.37 -7.97 -9.00
N SER A 54 4.11 -8.54 -8.02
CA SER A 54 5.18 -9.49 -8.29
C SER A 54 4.68 -10.71 -9.06
N ARG A 55 3.53 -11.28 -8.66
CA ARG A 55 2.92 -12.42 -9.36
C ARG A 55 2.58 -12.10 -10.80
N PHE A 56 2.03 -10.93 -11.10
CA PHE A 56 1.76 -10.53 -12.48
C PHE A 56 3.04 -10.36 -13.32
N ARG A 57 4.10 -9.80 -12.72
CA ARG A 57 5.42 -9.75 -13.39
C ARG A 57 5.98 -11.14 -13.67
N ASP A 58 5.80 -12.08 -12.75
CA ASP A 58 6.23 -13.47 -12.94
C ASP A 58 5.41 -14.16 -14.05
N CYS A 59 4.09 -13.85 -14.18
CA CYS A 59 3.28 -14.30 -15.31
C CYS A 59 3.82 -13.78 -16.64
N VAL A 60 4.14 -12.49 -16.74
CA VAL A 60 4.75 -11.90 -17.96
C VAL A 60 6.05 -12.60 -18.30
N ARG A 61 6.93 -12.84 -17.31
CA ARG A 61 8.20 -13.54 -17.50
C ARG A 61 7.97 -14.98 -17.97
N SER A 62 7.04 -15.70 -17.34
CA SER A 62 6.72 -17.07 -17.70
C SER A 62 6.21 -17.21 -19.13
N ILE A 63 5.38 -16.27 -19.60
CA ILE A 63 4.90 -16.26 -20.99
C ILE A 63 6.08 -15.96 -21.94
N ASN A 64 6.89 -14.96 -21.64
CA ASN A 64 8.00 -14.58 -22.50
C ASN A 64 9.08 -15.68 -22.58
N ASP A 65 9.41 -16.33 -21.48
CA ASP A 65 10.44 -17.36 -21.43
C ASP A 65 9.94 -18.72 -21.91
N GLY A 66 8.71 -19.09 -21.54
CA GLY A 66 8.13 -20.40 -21.83
C GLY A 66 7.47 -20.54 -23.21
N VAL A 67 6.80 -19.47 -23.65
CA VAL A 67 6.04 -19.49 -24.90
C VAL A 67 6.81 -18.82 -26.03
N VAL A 68 7.18 -17.54 -25.86
CA VAL A 68 7.82 -16.74 -26.90
C VAL A 68 9.33 -17.03 -27.02
N GLY A 69 9.99 -17.27 -25.90
CA GLY A 69 11.45 -17.48 -25.86
C GLY A 69 11.92 -18.80 -26.44
N SER A 70 11.07 -19.81 -26.44
CA SER A 70 11.41 -21.13 -27.01
C SER A 70 11.42 -21.16 -28.54
N GLU A 71 10.69 -20.27 -29.20
CA GLU A 71 10.76 -20.10 -30.67
C GLU A 71 12.12 -19.55 -31.11
N LYS A 72 12.69 -18.62 -30.37
CA LYS A 72 13.99 -17.99 -30.69
C LYS A 72 15.18 -18.91 -30.53
N LYS A 73 15.06 -20.01 -29.78
CA LYS A 73 16.18 -20.94 -29.52
C LYS A 73 16.29 -22.10 -30.50
N GLY A 74 15.48 -22.16 -31.57
CA GLY A 74 15.60 -23.12 -32.64
C GLY A 74 15.60 -24.59 -32.20
N THR A 75 15.06 -24.88 -31.03
CA THR A 75 15.05 -26.21 -30.45
C THR A 75 13.79 -26.93 -30.91
N GLN A 76 13.77 -27.36 -32.16
CA GLN A 76 12.81 -28.35 -32.63
C GLN A 76 12.91 -29.58 -31.71
N GLY A 77 11.83 -29.85 -30.94
CA GLY A 77 11.71 -31.08 -30.18
C GLY A 77 11.58 -30.97 -28.66
N ARG A 78 11.54 -29.77 -28.06
CA ARG A 78 11.29 -29.60 -26.61
C ARG A 78 9.92 -29.02 -26.32
N ASP A 79 8.87 -29.69 -26.79
CA ASP A 79 7.51 -29.42 -26.32
C ASP A 79 7.26 -30.04 -24.94
N GLU A 80 8.23 -30.79 -24.42
CA GLU A 80 8.15 -31.44 -23.13
C GLU A 80 8.46 -30.42 -22.01
N ILE A 81 7.53 -30.30 -21.07
CA ILE A 81 7.67 -29.50 -19.86
C ILE A 81 7.44 -30.39 -18.64
N LEU A 82 8.06 -30.03 -17.52
CA LEU A 82 7.76 -30.63 -16.24
C LEU A 82 6.64 -29.82 -15.56
N VAL A 83 5.48 -30.45 -15.42
CA VAL A 83 4.33 -29.86 -14.76
C VAL A 83 4.35 -30.21 -13.28
N PRO A 84 4.46 -29.25 -12.37
CA PRO A 84 4.41 -29.50 -10.94
C PRO A 84 2.95 -29.84 -10.53
N LEU A 85 2.74 -30.98 -9.90
CA LEU A 85 1.49 -31.36 -9.28
C LEU A 85 1.48 -31.06 -7.77
N THR A 86 2.64 -31.23 -7.13
CA THR A 86 2.89 -30.85 -5.73
C THR A 86 4.32 -30.30 -5.64
N THR A 87 4.73 -29.89 -4.46
CA THR A 87 6.10 -29.39 -4.18
C THR A 87 7.21 -30.40 -4.52
N SER A 88 6.90 -31.71 -4.55
CA SER A 88 7.88 -32.78 -4.78
C SER A 88 7.53 -33.69 -5.96
N LEU A 89 6.36 -33.55 -6.58
CA LEU A 89 5.89 -34.42 -7.67
C LEU A 89 5.74 -33.61 -8.95
N TYR A 90 6.45 -34.05 -10.00
CA TYR A 90 6.42 -33.46 -11.34
C TYR A 90 6.06 -34.53 -12.35
N VAL A 91 5.28 -34.14 -13.35
CA VAL A 91 4.87 -35.01 -14.47
C VAL A 91 5.35 -34.38 -15.77
N LYS A 92 5.84 -35.22 -16.69
CA LYS A 92 6.18 -34.77 -18.05
C LYS A 92 4.89 -34.46 -18.80
N GLY A 93 4.80 -33.25 -19.32
CA GLY A 93 3.69 -32.81 -20.17
C GLY A 93 4.22 -32.28 -21.50
N ARG A 94 3.33 -32.11 -22.46
CA ARG A 94 3.60 -31.47 -23.75
C ARG A 94 2.69 -30.27 -23.93
N LEU A 95 3.24 -29.15 -24.39
CA LEU A 95 2.45 -28.00 -24.83
C LEU A 95 1.82 -28.32 -26.20
N VAL A 96 0.50 -28.29 -26.26
CA VAL A 96 -0.27 -28.59 -27.49
C VAL A 96 -0.36 -27.33 -28.36
N ASP A 97 -0.57 -26.18 -27.73
CA ASP A 97 -0.66 -24.89 -28.42
C ASP A 97 0.22 -23.87 -27.66
N ARG A 98 1.09 -23.20 -28.40
CA ARG A 98 1.98 -22.16 -27.86
C ARG A 98 1.51 -20.75 -28.16
N GLU A 99 0.57 -20.59 -29.08
CA GLU A 99 0.08 -19.28 -29.45
C GLU A 99 -0.93 -18.75 -28.45
N LYS A 100 -1.58 -19.66 -27.70
CA LYS A 100 -2.68 -19.36 -26.82
C LYS A 100 -2.35 -19.73 -25.38
N VAL A 101 -2.76 -18.87 -24.46
CA VAL A 101 -2.62 -19.06 -23.03
C VAL A 101 -3.96 -18.81 -22.33
N LEU A 102 -4.22 -19.56 -21.26
CA LEU A 102 -5.39 -19.36 -20.41
C LEU A 102 -5.02 -18.33 -19.32
N VAL A 103 -5.72 -17.22 -19.33
CA VAL A 103 -5.52 -16.11 -18.38
C VAL A 103 -6.65 -16.15 -17.38
N ASP A 104 -6.32 -16.25 -16.09
CA ASP A 104 -7.28 -16.05 -15.00
C ASP A 104 -7.61 -14.55 -14.89
N VAL A 105 -8.88 -14.22 -15.13
CA VAL A 105 -9.40 -12.84 -15.05
C VAL A 105 -10.06 -12.54 -13.71
N GLY A 106 -10.06 -13.49 -12.81
CA GLY A 106 -10.62 -13.38 -11.46
C GLY A 106 -11.81 -14.32 -11.24
N THR A 107 -12.10 -14.58 -9.96
CA THR A 107 -13.21 -15.45 -9.51
C THR A 107 -13.25 -16.86 -10.13
N GLY A 108 -12.11 -17.37 -10.63
CA GLY A 108 -12.00 -18.69 -11.25
C GLY A 108 -12.41 -18.73 -12.73
N TYR A 109 -12.61 -17.57 -13.37
CA TYR A 109 -12.87 -17.52 -14.80
C TYR A 109 -11.56 -17.42 -15.58
N PHE A 110 -11.41 -18.34 -16.55
CA PHE A 110 -10.28 -18.38 -17.45
C PHE A 110 -10.70 -17.96 -18.85
N VAL A 111 -9.92 -17.06 -19.44
CA VAL A 111 -10.14 -16.59 -20.82
C VAL A 111 -8.93 -16.96 -21.66
N GLU A 112 -9.18 -17.56 -22.81
CA GLU A 112 -8.15 -17.83 -23.80
C GLU A 112 -7.72 -16.54 -24.49
N LYS A 113 -6.43 -16.25 -24.47
CA LYS A 113 -5.80 -15.10 -25.14
C LYS A 113 -4.56 -15.55 -25.89
N THR A 114 -4.23 -14.83 -26.96
CA THR A 114 -2.89 -14.99 -27.58
C THR A 114 -1.79 -14.50 -26.65
N ALA A 115 -0.62 -15.12 -26.72
CA ALA A 115 0.51 -14.79 -25.84
C ALA A 115 0.83 -13.27 -25.79
N PRO A 116 0.89 -12.52 -26.91
CA PRO A 116 1.10 -11.07 -26.88
C PRO A 116 -0.01 -10.30 -26.14
N LYS A 117 -1.27 -10.67 -26.38
CA LYS A 117 -2.42 -10.03 -25.69
C LYS A 117 -2.48 -10.37 -24.20
N ALA A 118 -1.97 -11.53 -23.80
CA ALA A 118 -1.86 -11.90 -22.39
C ALA A 118 -0.76 -11.11 -21.69
N VAL A 119 0.37 -10.91 -22.34
CA VAL A 119 1.46 -10.05 -21.84
C VAL A 119 0.96 -8.62 -21.66
N GLU A 120 0.31 -8.03 -22.66
CA GLU A 120 -0.26 -6.69 -22.59
C GLU A 120 -1.25 -6.56 -21.43
N PHE A 121 -2.13 -7.54 -21.25
CA PHE A 121 -3.08 -7.56 -20.14
C PHE A 121 -2.39 -7.55 -18.77
N TYR A 122 -1.37 -8.39 -18.57
CA TYR A 122 -0.64 -8.42 -17.31
C TYR A 122 0.22 -7.17 -17.07
N GLU A 123 0.83 -6.61 -18.12
CA GLU A 123 1.57 -5.35 -18.02
C GLU A 123 0.65 -4.18 -17.64
N GLN A 124 -0.56 -4.15 -18.19
CA GLN A 124 -1.57 -3.16 -17.79
C GLN A 124 -1.93 -3.31 -16.31
N LYS A 125 -2.13 -4.56 -15.83
CA LYS A 125 -2.39 -4.83 -14.40
C LYS A 125 -1.22 -4.43 -13.51
N VAL A 126 0.01 -4.64 -13.95
CA VAL A 126 1.21 -4.16 -13.22
C VAL A 126 1.23 -2.64 -13.09
N LYS A 127 0.90 -1.90 -14.16
CA LYS A 127 0.82 -0.43 -14.13
C LYS A 127 -0.29 0.10 -13.23
N GLU A 128 -1.49 -0.52 -13.29
CA GLU A 128 -2.60 -0.18 -12.40
C GLU A 128 -2.20 -0.33 -10.92
N LEU A 129 -1.57 -1.47 -10.59
CA LEU A 129 -1.09 -1.72 -9.23
C LEU A 129 0.04 -0.78 -8.81
N GLU A 130 0.92 -0.38 -9.72
CA GLU A 130 1.99 0.59 -9.44
C GLU A 130 1.43 1.96 -9.07
N THR A 131 0.40 2.42 -9.78
CA THR A 131 -0.30 3.66 -9.45
C THR A 131 -0.94 3.58 -8.07
N ASN A 132 -1.69 2.51 -7.80
CA ASN A 132 -2.34 2.31 -6.50
C ASN A 132 -1.33 2.20 -5.34
N LEU A 133 -0.19 1.52 -5.56
CA LEU A 133 0.89 1.41 -4.58
C LEU A 133 1.50 2.78 -4.27
N THR A 134 1.73 3.60 -5.29
CA THR A 134 2.29 4.95 -5.11
C THR A 134 1.34 5.86 -4.33
N GLU A 135 0.03 5.78 -4.59
CA GLU A 135 -0.99 6.53 -3.85
C GLU A 135 -1.07 6.07 -2.39
N LEU A 136 -1.06 4.75 -2.18
CA LEU A 136 -1.09 4.17 -0.84
C LEU A 136 0.16 4.52 -0.04
N GLU A 137 1.33 4.54 -0.67
CA GLU A 137 2.60 4.92 -0.04
C GLU A 137 2.59 6.38 0.42
N LYS A 138 2.07 7.30 -0.40
CA LYS A 138 1.86 8.71 -0.01
C LYS A 138 0.91 8.82 1.18
N LEU A 139 -0.17 8.05 1.18
CA LEU A 139 -1.13 8.03 2.29
C LEU A 139 -0.49 7.52 3.58
N VAL A 140 0.29 6.44 3.51
CA VAL A 140 1.04 5.89 4.66
C VAL A 140 2.03 6.92 5.20
N GLN A 141 2.77 7.62 4.34
CA GLN A 141 3.71 8.66 4.75
C GLN A 141 3.00 9.82 5.47
N THR A 142 1.87 10.29 4.92
CA THR A 142 1.07 11.35 5.53
C THR A 142 0.54 10.94 6.90
N LYS A 143 -0.02 9.74 7.01
CA LYS A 143 -0.55 9.19 8.28
C LYS A 143 0.56 8.95 9.31
N SER A 144 1.73 8.48 8.89
CA SER A 144 2.91 8.33 9.77
C SER A 144 3.41 9.67 10.29
N GLY A 145 3.38 10.72 9.45
CA GLY A 145 3.68 12.08 9.90
C GLY A 145 2.68 12.58 10.95
N GLN A 146 1.37 12.34 10.75
CA GLN A 146 0.34 12.67 11.74
C GLN A 146 0.53 11.91 13.06
N GLN A 147 0.91 10.64 13.02
CA GLN A 147 1.18 9.87 14.23
C GLN A 147 2.30 10.50 15.06
N ARG A 148 3.40 10.90 14.44
CA ARG A 148 4.51 11.58 15.14
C ARG A 148 4.05 12.88 15.81
N LEU A 149 3.23 13.68 15.12
CA LEU A 149 2.66 14.91 15.69
C LEU A 149 1.81 14.64 16.94
N PHE A 150 1.00 13.57 16.93
CA PHE A 150 0.21 13.18 18.09
C PHE A 150 1.09 12.67 19.24
N GLU A 151 2.16 11.93 18.93
CA GLU A 151 3.13 11.46 19.94
C GLU A 151 3.84 12.63 20.62
N ASP A 152 4.29 13.61 19.84
CA ASP A 152 4.95 14.80 20.36
C ASP A 152 4.00 15.66 21.21
N ALA A 153 2.75 15.87 20.74
CA ALA A 153 1.74 16.60 21.50
C ALA A 153 1.38 15.90 22.82
N LEU A 154 1.28 14.56 22.81
CA LEU A 154 1.03 13.78 24.00
C LEU A 154 2.18 13.89 24.99
N ARG A 155 3.43 13.80 24.50
CA ARG A 155 4.65 13.96 25.33
C ARG A 155 4.69 15.33 26.01
N GLN A 156 4.42 16.40 25.27
CA GLN A 156 4.39 17.77 25.82
C GLN A 156 3.32 17.92 26.91
N LYS A 157 2.12 17.38 26.69
CA LYS A 157 1.02 17.43 27.68
C LYS A 157 1.37 16.67 28.96
N LEU A 158 1.92 15.47 28.84
CA LEU A 158 2.33 14.69 30.01
C LEU A 158 3.43 15.38 30.81
N MET A 159 4.37 16.06 30.15
CA MET A 159 5.40 16.84 30.82
C MET A 159 4.80 18.08 31.53
N SER A 160 3.85 18.78 30.94
CA SER A 160 3.20 19.93 31.54
C SER A 160 2.30 19.56 32.72
N GLU A 161 1.58 18.45 32.64
CA GLU A 161 0.75 17.94 33.74
C GLU A 161 1.60 17.38 34.89
N GLY A 162 2.75 16.74 34.62
CA GLY A 162 3.69 16.21 35.60
C GLY A 162 4.44 17.33 36.35
N ALA A 163 4.77 18.44 35.69
CA ALA A 163 5.40 19.60 36.31
C ALA A 163 4.44 20.38 37.25
N GLY A 164 3.10 20.35 36.92
CA GLY A 164 2.09 21.00 37.76
C GLY A 164 1.80 20.26 39.08
N SER A 165 1.99 18.94 39.12
CA SER A 165 1.72 18.14 40.31
C SER A 165 2.85 18.13 41.36
N SER A 166 4.08 18.55 40.98
CA SER A 166 5.19 18.61 41.93
C SER A 166 5.27 19.94 42.73
N SER A 167 4.53 20.98 42.33
CA SER A 167 4.56 22.28 43.03
C SER A 167 3.53 22.40 44.18
N THR A 168 2.56 21.50 44.30
CA THR A 168 1.55 21.51 45.37
C THR A 168 1.94 20.70 46.60
N ALA A 169 3.00 19.90 46.56
CA ALA A 169 3.48 19.09 47.69
C ALA A 169 4.47 19.82 48.63
N ALA A 170 4.94 21.03 48.27
CA ALA A 170 5.91 21.77 49.05
C ALA A 170 5.35 22.93 49.92
N ALA A 171 4.04 23.13 49.96
CA ALA A 171 3.38 24.22 50.71
C ALA A 171 2.50 23.76 51.88
N GLY A 172 2.71 22.57 52.43
CA GLY A 172 1.92 22.00 53.55
C GLY A 172 2.80 21.41 54.66
N GLY A 173 3.79 22.14 55.15
CA GLY A 173 4.61 21.72 56.27
C GLY A 173 5.14 22.91 57.04
N GLY A 174 4.32 23.50 57.90
CA GLY A 174 4.69 24.50 58.88
C GLY A 174 3.73 24.42 60.06
#